data_39b87fe36582530698bf99f6aafd78c2
#
_entry.id   39b87fe36582530698bf99f6aafd78c2
#
_cell.length_a   1.000
_cell.length_b   1.000
_cell.length_c   1.000
_cell.angle_alpha   90.00
_cell.angle_beta   90.00
_cell.angle_gamma   90.00
#
_symmetry.space_group_name_H-M   'P 1'
#
loop_
_entity.id
_entity.type
_entity.pdbx_description
1 polymer ?
#
loop_
_entity_poly.entity_id
_entity_poly.type
_entity_poly.pdbx_seq_one_letter_code
_entity_poly.pdbx_strand_id
1 'polypeptide(L)'
;MKNTKLLLLAACCAAIMPACAQAPRLHTVKINSIEELQAYFTYDPARDVIVSGHRGGMMPGYPENCIESCEKTLSLMPTFFEIDFSFTKDSVMVLMHDLTIDRTTTGKGLVADYTYDELRRLNLVDRDGKVTPYRIPRLKDVLEWGK
;
A
#
# COMPACT_ATOMS: atom_id res chain seq x y z
N MET A 1 70.24 25.75 -1.37
CA MET A 1 68.93 26.11 -1.96
C MET A 1 68.16 24.80 -2.10
N LYS A 2 67.19 24.50 -1.19
CA LYS A 2 66.39 23.25 -1.23
C LYS A 2 65.03 23.54 -1.80
N ASN A 3 64.72 22.98 -3.01
CA ASN A 3 63.41 23.09 -3.65
C ASN A 3 62.45 22.07 -3.03
N THR A 4 61.47 22.59 -2.30
CA THR A 4 60.35 21.78 -1.77
C THR A 4 59.22 21.79 -2.80
N LYS A 5 58.98 20.65 -3.44
CA LYS A 5 57.82 20.47 -4.36
C LYS A 5 56.57 20.18 -3.49
N LEU A 6 55.62 21.12 -3.57
CA LEU A 6 54.30 21.00 -2.91
C LEU A 6 53.41 20.12 -3.82
N LEU A 7 53.07 18.90 -3.37
CA LEU A 7 52.12 18.02 -4.04
C LEU A 7 50.69 18.43 -3.60
N LEU A 8 49.91 19.02 -4.50
CA LEU A 8 48.49 19.23 -4.26
C LEU A 8 47.75 17.91 -4.55
N LEU A 9 47.22 17.25 -3.51
CA LEU A 9 46.27 16.16 -3.64
C LEU A 9 44.87 16.74 -3.88
N ALA A 10 44.37 16.68 -5.11
CA ALA A 10 42.99 16.99 -5.42
C ALA A 10 42.10 15.82 -4.98
N ALA A 11 41.40 15.97 -3.86
CA ALA A 11 40.39 15.01 -3.41
C ALA A 11 39.14 15.16 -4.28
N CYS A 12 38.93 14.23 -5.21
CA CYS A 12 37.74 14.14 -6.05
C CYS A 12 36.60 13.59 -5.18
N CYS A 13 35.79 14.45 -4.54
CA CYS A 13 34.53 14.04 -3.93
C CYS A 13 33.53 13.67 -5.01
N ALA A 14 33.45 12.39 -5.39
CA ALA A 14 32.35 11.86 -6.18
C ALA A 14 31.09 11.91 -5.31
N ALA A 15 30.21 12.86 -5.58
CA ALA A 15 28.88 12.90 -4.98
C ALA A 15 28.09 11.67 -5.48
N ILE A 16 27.91 10.69 -4.62
CA ILE A 16 26.99 9.57 -4.86
C ILE A 16 25.59 10.15 -4.81
N MET A 17 25.01 10.46 -5.99
CA MET A 17 23.61 10.79 -6.09
C MET A 17 22.80 9.53 -5.68
N PRO A 18 21.84 9.64 -4.74
CA PRO A 18 20.96 8.51 -4.47
C PRO A 18 20.19 8.21 -5.77
N ALA A 19 20.30 6.97 -6.24
CA ALA A 19 19.49 6.49 -7.35
C ALA A 19 18.02 6.68 -6.95
N CYS A 20 17.31 7.52 -7.69
CA CYS A 20 15.87 7.69 -7.53
C CYS A 20 15.25 6.33 -7.82
N ALA A 21 14.82 5.62 -6.78
CA ALA A 21 14.15 4.34 -6.93
C ALA A 21 12.87 4.60 -7.73
N GLN A 22 12.82 4.09 -8.95
CA GLN A 22 11.66 4.21 -9.82
C GLN A 22 10.49 3.48 -9.15
N ALA A 23 9.33 4.14 -9.07
CA ALA A 23 8.13 3.51 -8.50
C ALA A 23 7.87 2.16 -9.22
N PRO A 24 7.50 1.11 -8.50
CA PRO A 24 7.27 -0.20 -9.10
C PRO A 24 6.17 -0.10 -10.15
N ARG A 25 6.37 -0.78 -11.29
CA ARG A 25 5.34 -0.89 -12.32
C ARG A 25 4.20 -1.76 -11.77
N LEU A 26 2.99 -1.21 -11.78
CA LEU A 26 1.79 -1.95 -11.36
C LEU A 26 1.21 -2.73 -12.55
N HIS A 27 0.84 -3.98 -12.32
CA HIS A 27 0.14 -4.85 -13.28
C HIS A 27 -1.36 -4.55 -13.21
N THR A 28 -1.85 -3.62 -14.02
CA THR A 28 -3.25 -3.23 -14.04
C THR A 28 -3.95 -3.78 -15.27
N VAL A 29 -5.25 -4.09 -15.13
CA VAL A 29 -6.14 -4.46 -16.23
C VAL A 29 -7.03 -3.26 -16.54
N LYS A 30 -7.05 -2.81 -17.79
CA LYS A 30 -7.97 -1.74 -18.22
C LYS A 30 -9.32 -2.36 -18.56
N ILE A 31 -10.36 -1.93 -17.87
CA ILE A 31 -11.75 -2.30 -18.09
C ILE A 31 -12.53 -1.00 -18.29
N ASN A 32 -13.14 -0.82 -19.47
CA ASN A 32 -13.76 0.45 -19.85
C ASN A 32 -15.30 0.35 -19.91
N SER A 33 -15.87 -0.85 -19.77
CA SER A 33 -17.32 -1.06 -19.79
C SER A 33 -17.73 -2.20 -18.86
N ILE A 34 -19.03 -2.29 -18.58
CA ILE A 34 -19.62 -3.41 -17.82
C ILE A 34 -19.48 -4.72 -18.57
N GLU A 35 -19.59 -4.70 -19.90
CA GLU A 35 -19.46 -5.87 -20.75
C GLU A 35 -18.02 -6.41 -20.69
N GLU A 36 -17.01 -5.54 -20.72
CA GLU A 36 -15.62 -5.92 -20.52
C GLU A 36 -15.37 -6.51 -19.13
N LEU A 37 -15.99 -5.93 -18.09
CA LEU A 37 -15.90 -6.44 -16.72
C LEU A 37 -16.52 -7.84 -16.61
N GLN A 38 -17.71 -8.05 -17.20
CA GLN A 38 -18.36 -9.35 -17.23
C GLN A 38 -17.53 -10.38 -18.00
N ALA A 39 -16.98 -10.00 -19.16
CA ALA A 39 -16.10 -10.85 -19.93
C ALA A 39 -14.82 -11.21 -19.17
N TYR A 40 -14.26 -10.27 -18.40
CA TYR A 40 -13.09 -10.51 -17.57
C TYR A 40 -13.33 -11.59 -16.51
N PHE A 41 -14.52 -11.64 -15.89
CA PHE A 41 -14.86 -12.65 -14.88
C PHE A 41 -15.52 -13.90 -15.46
N THR A 42 -15.81 -13.95 -16.77
CA THR A 42 -16.34 -15.15 -17.41
C THR A 42 -15.26 -16.23 -17.50
N TYR A 43 -15.60 -17.47 -17.14
CA TYR A 43 -14.67 -18.59 -17.22
C TYR A 43 -14.21 -18.82 -18.66
N ASP A 44 -12.89 -18.90 -18.83
CA ASP A 44 -12.22 -19.21 -20.08
C ASP A 44 -11.03 -20.14 -19.78
N PRO A 45 -11.05 -21.40 -20.27
CA PRO A 45 -9.98 -22.36 -20.00
C PRO A 45 -8.63 -22.00 -20.64
N ALA A 46 -8.61 -21.07 -21.60
CA ALA A 46 -7.39 -20.57 -22.23
C ALA A 46 -6.79 -19.36 -21.53
N ARG A 47 -7.47 -18.82 -20.52
CA ARG A 47 -7.01 -17.63 -19.78
C ARG A 47 -6.21 -18.02 -18.54
N ASP A 48 -5.26 -17.17 -18.18
CA ASP A 48 -4.56 -17.26 -16.89
C ASP A 48 -5.52 -17.14 -15.70
N VAL A 49 -5.14 -17.73 -14.58
CA VAL A 49 -5.93 -17.72 -13.35
C VAL A 49 -6.13 -16.27 -12.87
N ILE A 50 -7.38 -15.93 -12.55
CA ILE A 50 -7.70 -14.65 -11.90
C ILE A 50 -7.39 -14.78 -10.41
N VAL A 51 -6.59 -13.87 -9.89
CA VAL A 51 -6.15 -13.86 -8.48
C VAL A 51 -6.93 -12.80 -7.71
N SER A 52 -7.45 -13.20 -6.54
CA SER A 52 -8.04 -12.29 -5.55
C SER A 52 -7.05 -12.01 -4.43
N GLY A 53 -6.77 -10.74 -4.19
CA GLY A 53 -5.97 -10.29 -3.05
C GLY A 53 -6.86 -10.05 -1.83
N HIS A 54 -6.99 -11.04 -0.94
CA HIS A 54 -7.71 -10.91 0.32
C HIS A 54 -7.12 -9.78 1.16
N ARG A 55 -7.93 -8.76 1.47
CA ARG A 55 -7.53 -7.53 2.21
C ARG A 55 -6.30 -6.83 1.62
N GLY A 56 -6.12 -6.87 0.30
CA GLY A 56 -4.97 -6.27 -0.38
C GLY A 56 -3.76 -7.18 -0.57
N GLY A 57 -3.76 -8.44 -0.02
CA GLY A 57 -2.70 -9.45 -0.21
C GLY A 57 -1.83 -9.72 1.00
N MET A 58 -1.82 -8.89 2.04
CA MET A 58 -1.23 -9.13 3.37
C MET A 58 0.20 -9.71 3.36
N MET A 59 1.11 -9.14 2.60
CA MET A 59 2.51 -9.57 2.57
C MET A 59 3.28 -9.05 3.80
N PRO A 60 4.38 -9.70 4.23
CA PRO A 60 5.22 -9.20 5.31
C PRO A 60 5.64 -7.74 5.08
N GLY A 61 5.43 -6.88 6.07
CA GLY A 61 5.67 -5.44 5.99
C GLY A 61 4.56 -4.62 5.32
N TYR A 62 3.49 -5.29 4.81
CA TYR A 62 2.33 -4.66 4.18
C TYR A 62 1.06 -5.08 4.92
N PRO A 63 0.48 -4.20 5.74
CA PRO A 63 -0.73 -4.49 6.52
C PRO A 63 -1.93 -4.78 5.64
N GLU A 64 -2.90 -5.51 6.19
CA GLU A 64 -4.20 -5.72 5.56
C GLU A 64 -4.96 -4.39 5.38
N ASN A 65 -5.85 -4.33 4.37
CA ASN A 65 -6.76 -3.22 4.16
C ASN A 65 -6.07 -1.86 4.02
N CYS A 66 -4.95 -1.79 3.30
CA CYS A 66 -4.28 -0.54 2.94
C CYS A 66 -3.87 -0.50 1.47
N ILE A 67 -3.73 0.70 0.93
CA ILE A 67 -3.39 0.92 -0.48
C ILE A 67 -2.02 0.32 -0.80
N GLU A 68 -1.05 0.47 0.07
CA GLU A 68 0.32 -0.01 -0.12
C GLU A 68 0.40 -1.54 -0.21
N SER A 69 -0.51 -2.27 0.47
CA SER A 69 -0.62 -3.72 0.31
C SER A 69 -1.15 -4.09 -1.07
N CYS A 70 -2.14 -3.36 -1.57
CA CYS A 70 -2.65 -3.52 -2.93
C CYS A 70 -1.57 -3.23 -3.98
N GLU A 71 -0.82 -2.13 -3.83
CA GLU A 71 0.28 -1.77 -4.72
C GLU A 71 1.38 -2.84 -4.71
N LYS A 72 1.73 -3.34 -3.53
CA LYS A 72 2.70 -4.43 -3.40
C LYS A 72 2.25 -5.67 -4.17
N THR A 73 0.98 -6.05 -4.07
CA THR A 73 0.43 -7.19 -4.79
C THR A 73 0.43 -6.94 -6.29
N LEU A 74 -0.03 -5.76 -6.75
CA LEU A 74 -0.02 -5.37 -8.16
C LEU A 74 1.40 -5.24 -8.74
N SER A 75 2.42 -5.02 -7.93
CA SER A 75 3.80 -5.04 -8.41
C SER A 75 4.28 -6.43 -8.83
N LEU A 76 3.55 -7.49 -8.46
CA LEU A 76 3.87 -8.88 -8.76
C LEU A 76 2.98 -9.47 -9.85
N MET A 77 1.68 -9.17 -9.84
CA MET A 77 0.71 -9.74 -10.78
C MET A 77 -0.59 -8.92 -10.84
N PRO A 78 -1.36 -9.03 -11.94
CA PRO A 78 -2.72 -8.49 -12.00
C PRO A 78 -3.60 -9.17 -10.95
N THR A 79 -4.34 -8.37 -10.18
CA THR A 79 -5.13 -8.85 -9.05
C THR A 79 -6.37 -7.98 -8.89
N PHE A 80 -7.54 -8.56 -8.59
CA PHE A 80 -8.64 -7.83 -7.99
C PHE A 80 -8.60 -7.98 -6.48
N PHE A 81 -9.13 -7.00 -5.74
CA PHE A 81 -9.03 -6.99 -4.29
C PHE A 81 -10.38 -7.18 -3.64
N GLU A 82 -10.39 -8.01 -2.63
CA GLU A 82 -11.40 -8.01 -1.60
C GLU A 82 -10.92 -7.09 -0.48
N ILE A 83 -11.80 -6.21 0.02
CA ILE A 83 -11.51 -5.22 1.06
C ILE A 83 -12.69 -5.10 2.01
N ASP A 84 -12.40 -4.84 3.29
CA ASP A 84 -13.40 -4.63 4.32
C ASP A 84 -13.48 -3.16 4.71
N PHE A 85 -14.66 -2.69 5.10
CA PHE A 85 -14.81 -1.34 5.63
C PHE A 85 -15.69 -1.29 6.88
N SER A 86 -15.43 -0.31 7.73
CA SER A 86 -16.21 0.01 8.93
C SER A 86 -16.49 1.52 9.00
N PHE A 87 -17.52 1.90 9.76
CA PHE A 87 -17.85 3.30 10.00
C PHE A 87 -17.18 3.83 11.27
N THR A 88 -16.60 5.02 11.16
CA THR A 88 -16.10 5.80 12.29
C THR A 88 -17.24 6.50 13.02
N LYS A 89 -16.95 7.11 14.19
CA LYS A 89 -17.87 7.94 14.97
C LYS A 89 -18.48 9.10 14.16
N ASP A 90 -17.73 9.68 13.26
CA ASP A 90 -18.14 10.78 12.37
C ASP A 90 -18.64 10.28 10.99
N SER A 91 -19.06 8.99 10.92
CA SER A 91 -19.65 8.35 9.73
C SER A 91 -18.76 8.31 8.48
N VAL A 92 -17.47 8.34 8.66
CA VAL A 92 -16.51 8.12 7.57
C VAL A 92 -16.27 6.62 7.38
N MET A 93 -16.35 6.12 6.14
CA MET A 93 -15.97 4.74 5.81
C MET A 93 -14.45 4.62 5.74
N VAL A 94 -13.89 3.77 6.59
CA VAL A 94 -12.45 3.43 6.64
C VAL A 94 -12.24 1.96 6.37
N LEU A 95 -11.11 1.59 5.78
CA LEU A 95 -10.79 0.17 5.59
C LEU A 95 -10.41 -0.46 6.93
N MET A 96 -11.26 -1.36 7.40
CA MET A 96 -11.06 -2.10 8.65
C MET A 96 -11.98 -3.33 8.68
N HIS A 97 -11.42 -4.50 8.92
CA HIS A 97 -12.17 -5.74 9.04
C HIS A 97 -12.81 -5.89 10.43
N ASP A 98 -12.02 -5.71 11.47
CA ASP A 98 -12.45 -5.94 12.85
C ASP A 98 -13.30 -4.76 13.35
N LEU A 99 -14.19 -5.01 14.29
CA LEU A 99 -14.92 -3.94 14.99
C LEU A 99 -14.01 -3.09 15.88
N THR A 100 -12.82 -3.63 16.24
CA THR A 100 -11.80 -2.93 17.04
C THR A 100 -10.55 -2.67 16.21
N ILE A 101 -9.78 -1.67 16.62
CA ILE A 101 -8.50 -1.29 15.99
C ILE A 101 -7.28 -2.02 16.57
N ASP A 102 -7.51 -2.94 17.54
CA ASP A 102 -6.48 -3.51 18.41
C ASP A 102 -5.44 -4.37 17.71
N ARG A 103 -5.86 -5.15 16.71
CA ARG A 103 -5.00 -6.13 16.05
C ARG A 103 -4.16 -5.50 14.94
N THR A 104 -4.74 -4.56 14.21
CA THR A 104 -4.16 -4.05 12.96
C THR A 104 -3.61 -2.64 13.08
N THR A 105 -3.67 -2.03 14.27
CA THR A 105 -3.12 -0.67 14.50
C THR A 105 -2.34 -0.56 15.80
N THR A 106 -1.72 0.59 16.00
CA THR A 106 -1.07 0.97 17.27
C THR A 106 -2.06 1.48 18.33
N GLY A 107 -3.36 1.58 18.00
CA GLY A 107 -4.42 2.00 18.90
C GLY A 107 -5.15 0.84 19.57
N LYS A 108 -6.18 1.15 20.37
CA LYS A 108 -7.04 0.21 21.08
C LYS A 108 -8.48 0.72 21.10
N GLY A 109 -9.46 -0.19 21.08
CA GLY A 109 -10.89 0.14 21.22
C GLY A 109 -11.69 -0.03 19.92
N LEU A 110 -12.96 0.39 19.95
CA LEU A 110 -13.87 0.23 18.82
C LEU A 110 -13.61 1.28 17.73
N VAL A 111 -13.69 0.88 16.47
CA VAL A 111 -13.63 1.82 15.33
C VAL A 111 -14.66 2.94 15.47
N ALA A 112 -15.88 2.59 15.89
CA ALA A 112 -17.01 3.52 16.04
C ALA A 112 -16.85 4.56 17.16
N ASP A 113 -15.87 4.41 18.04
CA ASP A 113 -15.59 5.37 19.11
C ASP A 113 -14.68 6.53 18.66
N TYR A 114 -14.03 6.39 17.50
CA TYR A 114 -13.05 7.33 16.97
C TYR A 114 -13.57 8.08 15.75
N THR A 115 -13.20 9.34 15.62
CA THR A 115 -13.29 10.08 14.37
C THR A 115 -12.21 9.63 13.39
N TYR A 116 -12.41 9.88 12.09
CA TYR A 116 -11.36 9.58 11.09
C TYR A 116 -10.07 10.35 11.39
N ASP A 117 -10.16 11.60 11.84
CA ASP A 117 -8.98 12.40 12.19
C ASP A 117 -8.13 11.81 13.32
N GLU A 118 -8.74 11.09 14.23
CA GLU A 118 -8.04 10.34 15.28
C GLU A 118 -7.42 9.07 14.71
N LEU A 119 -8.18 8.27 13.94
CA LEU A 119 -7.72 6.99 13.38
C LEU A 119 -6.56 7.16 12.41
N ARG A 120 -6.56 8.17 11.54
CA ARG A 120 -5.50 8.40 10.55
C ARG A 120 -4.13 8.76 11.16
N ARG A 121 -4.06 9.01 12.46
CA ARG A 121 -2.81 9.25 13.20
C ARG A 121 -2.16 7.96 13.68
N LEU A 122 -2.91 6.87 13.73
CA LEU A 122 -2.42 5.56 14.14
C LEU A 122 -1.64 4.90 13.01
N ASN A 123 -0.59 4.18 13.36
CA ASN A 123 0.12 3.34 12.42
C ASN A 123 -0.60 2.00 12.24
N LEU A 124 -0.59 1.48 11.02
CA LEU A 124 -0.99 0.11 10.76
C LEU A 124 0.10 -0.87 11.21
N VAL A 125 -0.34 -2.04 11.65
CA VAL A 125 0.51 -3.15 12.09
C VAL A 125 0.31 -4.30 11.11
N ASP A 126 1.39 -4.90 10.62
CA ASP A 126 1.31 -6.04 9.72
C ASP A 126 0.93 -7.34 10.45
N ARG A 127 0.71 -8.42 9.66
CA ARG A 127 0.32 -9.74 10.19
C ARG A 127 1.31 -10.35 11.20
N ASP A 128 2.57 -9.91 11.17
CA ASP A 128 3.63 -10.40 12.07
C ASP A 128 3.77 -9.51 13.32
N GLY A 129 2.85 -8.53 13.52
CA GLY A 129 2.84 -7.62 14.66
C GLY A 129 3.83 -6.44 14.53
N LYS A 130 4.41 -6.22 13.36
CA LYS A 130 5.36 -5.14 13.13
C LYS A 130 4.64 -3.85 12.77
N VAL A 131 4.96 -2.77 13.48
CA VAL A 131 4.46 -1.43 13.17
C VAL A 131 5.04 -0.93 11.85
N THR A 132 4.17 -0.42 10.98
CA THR A 132 4.54 0.12 9.66
C THR A 132 4.34 1.64 9.62
N PRO A 133 4.85 2.35 8.61
CA PRO A 133 4.56 3.78 8.43
C PRO A 133 3.17 4.05 7.84
N TYR A 134 2.45 3.02 7.42
CA TYR A 134 1.18 3.13 6.72
C TYR A 134 0.04 3.49 7.66
N ARG A 135 -1.04 4.03 7.09
CA ARG A 135 -2.18 4.59 7.82
C ARG A 135 -3.48 3.95 7.35
N ILE A 136 -4.52 4.03 8.18
CA ILE A 136 -5.87 3.59 7.82
C ILE A 136 -6.39 4.48 6.69
N PRO A 137 -6.68 3.95 5.48
CA PRO A 137 -7.26 4.74 4.40
C PRO A 137 -8.79 4.82 4.54
N ARG A 138 -9.39 5.86 3.97
CA ARG A 138 -10.84 5.88 3.73
C ARG A 138 -11.16 5.02 2.50
N LEU A 139 -12.35 4.46 2.46
CA LEU A 139 -12.84 3.78 1.25
C LEU A 139 -12.77 4.72 0.03
N LYS A 140 -13.10 6.01 0.21
CA LYS A 140 -12.99 7.03 -0.84
C LYS A 140 -11.57 7.10 -1.43
N ASP A 141 -10.54 7.09 -0.58
CA ASP A 141 -9.14 7.18 -1.03
C ASP A 141 -8.75 5.97 -1.87
N VAL A 142 -9.22 4.77 -1.51
CA VAL A 142 -9.00 3.53 -2.26
C VAL A 142 -9.71 3.56 -3.62
N LEU A 143 -10.96 4.04 -3.66
CA LEU A 143 -11.71 4.18 -4.91
C LEU A 143 -11.10 5.24 -5.85
N GLU A 144 -10.50 6.30 -5.31
CA GLU A 144 -9.78 7.30 -6.09
C GLU A 144 -8.45 6.76 -6.62
N TRP A 145 -7.74 5.98 -5.80
CA TRP A 145 -6.50 5.31 -6.20
C TRP A 145 -6.73 4.26 -7.31
N GLY A 146 -7.86 3.55 -7.29
CA GLY A 146 -8.19 2.48 -8.24
C GLY A 146 -8.67 2.96 -9.63
N LYS A 147 -8.81 4.28 -9.86
CA LYS A 147 -9.20 4.87 -11.16
C LYS A 147 -8.01 4.97 -12.11
#